data_ec55816652d0d1a992e13f515875b0e2
#
_entry.id   ec55816652d0d1a992e13f515875b0e2
#
_cell.length_a   1.000
_cell.length_b   1.000
_cell.length_c   1.000
_cell.angle_alpha   90.00
_cell.angle_beta   90.00
_cell.angle_gamma   90.00
#
_symmetry.space_group_name_H-M   'P 1'
#
loop_
_entity.id
_entity.type
_entity.pdbx_description
1 polymer ?
#
loop_
_entity_poly.entity_id
_entity_poly.type
_entity_poly.pdbx_seq_one_letter_code
_entity_poly.pdbx_strand_id
1 'polypeptide(L)'
;MLKEPYIFDSYALLKFFQKEKGYEKVVHLLEEIKKAGATKYINAVNLGEIIYSTKREFGDQKKLEVLANIERLNFNILTVSNSLIFQAAEYKAQYRISYADCFILASAIEHKAIIVTGDPEFKNVEHLVNIMWV
;
A
#
# COMPACT_ATOMS: atom_id res chain seq x y z
N MET A 1 -7.55 -23.77 -3.17
CA MET A 1 -6.65 -22.76 -3.74
C MET A 1 -6.39 -21.66 -2.73
N LEU A 2 -5.13 -21.39 -2.47
CA LEU A 2 -4.74 -20.30 -1.55
C LEU A 2 -4.94 -18.96 -2.25
N LYS A 3 -5.51 -18.01 -1.50
CA LYS A 3 -5.70 -16.65 -2.00
C LYS A 3 -4.50 -15.82 -1.60
N GLU A 4 -3.88 -15.18 -2.58
CA GLU A 4 -2.76 -14.30 -2.30
C GLU A 4 -3.26 -13.02 -1.61
N PRO A 5 -2.57 -12.55 -0.57
CA PRO A 5 -2.89 -11.26 0.01
C PRO A 5 -2.38 -10.12 -0.87
N TYR A 6 -2.89 -8.92 -0.63
CA TYR A 6 -2.51 -7.70 -1.32
C TYR A 6 -1.98 -6.68 -0.32
N ILE A 7 -1.00 -5.89 -0.74
CA ILE A 7 -0.54 -4.75 0.04
C ILE A 7 -0.64 -3.49 -0.82
N PHE A 8 -1.32 -2.48 -0.31
CA PHE A 8 -1.56 -1.23 -1.02
C PHE A 8 -0.57 -0.17 -0.55
N ASP A 9 0.06 0.52 -1.50
CA ASP A 9 0.91 1.65 -1.14
C ASP A 9 0.07 2.93 -0.97
N SER A 10 0.72 3.99 -0.49
CA SER A 10 0.04 5.28 -0.30
C SER A 10 -0.44 5.86 -1.63
N TYR A 11 0.30 5.65 -2.73
CA TYR A 11 -0.07 6.11 -4.06
C TYR A 11 -1.45 5.57 -4.47
N ALA A 12 -1.63 4.24 -4.38
CA ALA A 12 -2.88 3.59 -4.77
C ALA A 12 -4.06 4.07 -3.91
N LEU A 13 -3.86 4.19 -2.61
CA LEU A 13 -4.93 4.60 -1.70
C LEU A 13 -5.27 6.08 -1.79
N LEU A 14 -4.28 6.96 -1.96
CA LEU A 14 -4.54 8.37 -2.19
C LEU A 14 -5.29 8.59 -3.50
N LYS A 15 -4.90 7.86 -4.55
CA LYS A 15 -5.63 7.87 -5.83
C LYS A 15 -7.09 7.51 -5.64
N PHE A 16 -7.36 6.48 -4.84
CA PHE A 16 -8.71 6.02 -4.55
C PHE A 16 -9.50 7.05 -3.74
N PHE A 17 -8.94 7.53 -2.62
CA PHE A 17 -9.63 8.46 -1.73
C PHE A 17 -9.86 9.83 -2.36
N GLN A 18 -8.95 10.28 -3.22
CA GLN A 18 -9.04 11.58 -3.88
C GLN A 18 -9.74 11.50 -5.23
N LYS A 19 -10.19 10.33 -5.62
CA LYS A 19 -10.86 10.05 -6.91
C LYS A 19 -10.07 10.62 -8.08
N GLU A 20 -8.76 10.40 -8.08
CA GLU A 20 -7.89 10.80 -9.17
C GLU A 20 -8.15 9.96 -10.40
N LYS A 21 -7.70 10.46 -11.57
CA LYS A 21 -7.90 9.78 -12.84
C LYS A 21 -7.42 8.33 -12.76
N GLY A 22 -8.29 7.39 -13.14
CA GLY A 22 -8.00 5.96 -13.11
C GLY A 22 -8.29 5.28 -11.78
N TYR A 23 -8.90 5.98 -10.81
CA TYR A 23 -9.22 5.39 -9.50
C TYR A 23 -10.18 4.21 -9.60
N GLU A 24 -10.92 4.10 -10.69
CA GLU A 24 -11.88 3.01 -10.92
C GLU A 24 -11.20 1.63 -10.90
N LYS A 25 -9.93 1.57 -11.30
CA LYS A 25 -9.15 0.32 -11.23
C LYS A 25 -9.00 -0.15 -9.78
N VAL A 26 -8.79 0.81 -8.87
CA VAL A 26 -8.66 0.50 -7.44
C VAL A 26 -10.00 0.05 -6.88
N VAL A 27 -11.09 0.73 -7.24
CA VAL A 27 -12.46 0.34 -6.85
C VAL A 27 -12.74 -1.09 -7.28
N HIS A 28 -12.48 -1.40 -8.56
CA HIS A 28 -12.72 -2.72 -9.11
C HIS A 28 -11.90 -3.79 -8.39
N LEU A 29 -10.63 -3.51 -8.12
CA LEU A 29 -9.76 -4.43 -7.40
C LEU A 29 -10.26 -4.69 -5.97
N LEU A 30 -10.67 -3.63 -5.26
CA LEU A 30 -11.23 -3.77 -3.91
C LEU A 30 -12.48 -4.66 -3.91
N GLU A 31 -13.34 -4.53 -4.92
CA GLU A 31 -14.50 -5.40 -5.07
C GLU A 31 -14.10 -6.85 -5.31
N GLU A 32 -13.14 -7.09 -6.17
CA GLU A 32 -12.63 -8.44 -6.46
C GLU A 32 -12.01 -9.09 -5.23
N ILE A 33 -11.21 -8.32 -4.47
CA ILE A 33 -10.60 -8.80 -3.23
C ILE A 33 -11.67 -9.19 -2.22
N LYS A 34 -12.71 -8.37 -2.08
CA LYS A 34 -13.82 -8.63 -1.17
C LYS A 34 -14.54 -9.92 -1.55
N LYS A 35 -14.86 -10.10 -2.84
CA LYS A 35 -15.52 -11.33 -3.33
C LYS A 35 -14.67 -12.57 -3.07
N ALA A 36 -13.37 -12.45 -3.27
CA ALA A 36 -12.44 -13.57 -3.05
C ALA A 36 -12.18 -13.84 -1.56
N GLY A 37 -12.48 -12.88 -0.67
CA GLY A 37 -12.16 -12.99 0.75
C GLY A 37 -10.66 -12.93 0.99
N ALA A 38 -9.90 -12.24 0.14
CA ALA A 38 -8.46 -12.10 0.28
C ALA A 38 -8.11 -11.03 1.32
N THR A 39 -6.92 -11.14 1.90
CA THR A 39 -6.42 -10.19 2.90
C THR A 39 -5.84 -8.94 2.22
N LYS A 40 -6.13 -7.78 2.78
CA LYS A 40 -5.59 -6.50 2.35
C LYS A 40 -4.73 -5.90 3.46
N TYR A 41 -3.52 -5.51 3.11
CA TYR A 41 -2.57 -4.89 4.03
C TYR A 41 -2.26 -3.45 3.67
N ILE A 42 -1.99 -2.66 4.69
CA ILE A 42 -1.30 -1.36 4.59
C ILE A 42 -0.15 -1.42 5.58
N ASN A 43 1.06 -1.04 5.15
CA ASN A 43 2.16 -0.89 6.10
C ASN A 43 1.97 0.40 6.90
N ALA A 44 2.31 0.39 8.19
CA ALA A 44 2.15 1.54 9.08
C ALA A 44 2.88 2.79 8.57
N VAL A 45 4.03 2.65 7.89
CA VAL A 45 4.75 3.78 7.30
C VAL A 45 3.90 4.46 6.22
N ASN A 46 3.27 3.67 5.37
CA ASN A 46 2.41 4.20 4.30
C ASN A 46 1.12 4.79 4.86
N LEU A 47 0.60 4.24 5.95
CA LEU A 47 -0.53 4.84 6.64
C LEU A 47 -0.17 6.24 7.11
N GLY A 48 1.05 6.42 7.66
CA GLY A 48 1.55 7.72 8.05
C GLY A 48 1.60 8.71 6.89
N GLU A 49 2.04 8.26 5.71
CA GLU A 49 2.06 9.09 4.51
C GLU A 49 0.64 9.53 4.10
N ILE A 50 -0.32 8.62 4.16
CA ILE A 50 -1.71 8.94 3.85
C ILE A 50 -2.24 10.00 4.82
N ILE A 51 -1.95 9.84 6.11
CA ILE A 51 -2.38 10.77 7.15
C ILE A 51 -1.83 12.18 6.90
N TYR A 52 -0.52 12.33 6.77
CA TYR A 52 0.04 13.67 6.65
C TYR A 52 -0.27 14.31 5.30
N SER A 53 -0.29 13.54 4.22
CA SER A 53 -0.63 14.06 2.90
C SER A 53 -2.06 14.58 2.86
N THR A 54 -3.00 13.82 3.41
CA THR A 54 -4.40 14.21 3.45
C THR A 54 -4.62 15.43 4.33
N LYS A 55 -4.02 15.44 5.51
CA LYS A 55 -4.13 16.56 6.43
C LYS A 55 -3.56 17.84 5.81
N ARG A 56 -2.39 17.75 5.21
CA ARG A 56 -1.71 18.90 4.60
C ARG A 56 -2.53 19.52 3.47
N GLU A 57 -3.14 18.69 2.64
CA GLU A 57 -3.86 19.16 1.46
C GLU A 57 -5.31 19.50 1.73
N PHE A 58 -5.99 18.73 2.59
CA PHE A 58 -7.45 18.81 2.77
C PHE A 58 -7.91 19.08 4.21
N GLY A 59 -7.00 19.04 5.19
CA GLY A 59 -7.32 19.33 6.59
C GLY A 59 -7.74 18.13 7.42
N ASP A 60 -8.04 18.37 8.70
CA ASP A 60 -8.31 17.32 9.69
C ASP A 60 -9.58 16.54 9.41
N GLN A 61 -10.64 17.20 8.96
CA GLN A 61 -11.92 16.53 8.71
C GLN A 61 -11.76 15.44 7.65
N LYS A 62 -11.07 15.76 6.55
CA LYS A 62 -10.83 14.80 5.48
C LYS A 62 -9.93 13.66 5.95
N LYS A 63 -8.93 13.98 6.75
CA LYS A 63 -8.05 12.97 7.35
C LYS A 63 -8.86 11.96 8.17
N LEU A 64 -9.77 12.42 9.01
CA LEU A 64 -10.61 11.54 9.83
C LEU A 64 -11.53 10.68 8.96
N GLU A 65 -12.08 11.23 7.89
CA GLU A 65 -12.90 10.49 6.95
C GLU A 65 -12.11 9.36 6.27
N VAL A 66 -10.88 9.65 5.85
CA VAL A 66 -10.00 8.66 5.22
C VAL A 66 -9.69 7.53 6.20
N LEU A 67 -9.34 7.86 7.44
CA LEU A 67 -9.06 6.85 8.46
C LEU A 67 -10.28 5.96 8.73
N ALA A 68 -11.47 6.54 8.82
CA ALA A 68 -12.70 5.78 9.00
C ALA A 68 -12.97 4.85 7.81
N ASN A 69 -12.69 5.30 6.60
CA ASN A 69 -12.85 4.48 5.39
C ASN A 69 -11.85 3.32 5.33
N ILE A 70 -10.61 3.55 5.75
CA ILE A 70 -9.60 2.48 5.83
C ILE A 70 -10.08 1.38 6.78
N GLU A 71 -10.61 1.74 7.93
CA GLU A 71 -11.16 0.79 8.87
C GLU A 71 -12.37 0.03 8.28
N ARG A 72 -13.29 0.76 7.65
CA ARG A 72 -14.48 0.17 7.04
C ARG A 72 -14.16 -0.81 5.93
N LEU A 73 -13.08 -0.57 5.19
CA LEU A 73 -12.63 -1.43 4.11
C LEU A 73 -11.86 -2.67 4.61
N ASN A 74 -11.71 -2.82 5.92
CA ASN A 74 -11.07 -3.98 6.55
C ASN A 74 -9.61 -4.19 6.12
N PHE A 75 -8.85 -3.11 6.03
CA PHE A 75 -7.40 -3.23 5.85
C PHE A 75 -6.74 -3.66 7.16
N ASN A 76 -5.80 -4.59 7.05
CA ASN A 76 -4.93 -4.95 8.17
C ASN A 76 -3.69 -4.07 8.14
N ILE A 77 -3.44 -3.33 9.20
CA ILE A 77 -2.28 -2.44 9.29
C ILE A 77 -1.10 -3.25 9.83
N LEU A 78 -0.04 -3.34 9.03
CA LEU A 78 1.18 -4.04 9.40
C LEU A 78 2.06 -3.11 10.23
N THR A 79 2.41 -3.56 11.44
CA THR A 79 3.35 -2.84 12.30
C THR A 79 4.77 -2.93 11.76
N VAL A 80 5.62 -2.00 12.18
CA VAL A 80 7.01 -1.95 11.75
C VAL A 80 7.89 -2.54 12.86
N SER A 81 8.37 -3.76 12.63
CA SER A 81 9.31 -4.42 13.52
C SER A 81 10.75 -4.03 13.21
N ASN A 82 11.67 -4.30 14.14
CA ASN A 82 13.09 -4.09 13.88
C ASN A 82 13.56 -4.94 12.69
N SER A 83 13.09 -6.17 12.60
CA SER A 83 13.41 -7.05 11.46
C SER A 83 13.00 -6.44 10.13
N LEU A 84 11.82 -5.85 10.08
CA LEU A 84 11.34 -5.20 8.85
C LEU A 84 12.20 -3.98 8.49
N ILE A 85 12.63 -3.21 9.49
CA ILE A 85 13.52 -2.07 9.28
C ILE A 85 14.84 -2.53 8.65
N PHE A 86 15.44 -3.61 9.18
CA PHE A 86 16.68 -4.14 8.63
C PHE A 86 16.51 -4.55 7.16
N GLN A 87 15.44 -5.24 6.84
CA GLN A 87 15.16 -5.67 5.46
C GLN A 87 14.94 -4.47 4.54
N ALA A 88 14.11 -3.51 4.95
CA ALA A 88 13.84 -2.32 4.17
C ALA A 88 15.13 -1.52 3.89
N ALA A 89 16.00 -1.40 4.89
CA ALA A 89 17.27 -0.69 4.74
C ALA A 89 18.21 -1.39 3.73
N GLU A 90 18.24 -2.73 3.74
CA GLU A 90 19.01 -3.49 2.75
C GLU A 90 18.51 -3.24 1.33
N TYR A 91 17.20 -3.23 1.12
CA TYR A 91 16.62 -2.92 -0.19
C TYR A 91 16.91 -1.48 -0.61
N LYS A 92 16.85 -0.55 0.34
CA LYS A 92 17.16 0.86 0.05
C LYS A 92 18.61 1.03 -0.42
N ALA A 93 19.53 0.27 0.11
CA ALA A 93 20.93 0.30 -0.29
C ALA A 93 21.14 -0.24 -1.71
N GLN A 94 20.27 -1.13 -2.17
CA GLN A 94 20.43 -1.83 -3.45
C GLN A 94 19.60 -1.23 -4.59
N TYR A 95 18.43 -0.65 -4.31
CA TYR A 95 17.48 -0.26 -5.34
C TYR A 95 17.09 1.21 -5.23
N ARG A 96 16.75 1.79 -6.39
CA ARG A 96 16.30 3.18 -6.49
C ARG A 96 14.80 3.28 -6.27
N ILE A 97 14.40 3.12 -5.03
CA ILE A 97 13.02 3.34 -4.58
C ILE A 97 13.06 4.14 -3.29
N SER A 98 11.98 4.84 -2.95
CA SER A 98 11.93 5.60 -1.71
C SER A 98 12.02 4.67 -0.51
N TYR A 99 12.44 5.20 0.64
CA TYR A 99 12.54 4.38 1.85
C TYR A 99 11.16 3.84 2.27
N ALA A 100 10.11 4.66 2.15
CA ALA A 100 8.76 4.20 2.41
C ALA A 100 8.36 3.02 1.52
N ASP A 101 8.74 3.04 0.24
CA ASP A 101 8.47 1.95 -0.69
C ASP A 101 9.28 0.69 -0.36
N CYS A 102 10.44 0.84 0.28
CA CYS A 102 11.22 -0.31 0.76
C CYS A 102 10.46 -1.07 1.85
N PHE A 103 9.66 -0.40 2.68
CA PHE A 103 8.81 -1.07 3.67
C PHE A 103 7.70 -1.85 3.00
N ILE A 104 7.14 -1.34 1.90
CA ILE A 104 6.15 -2.09 1.10
C ILE A 104 6.79 -3.34 0.51
N LEU A 105 7.94 -3.19 -0.12
CA LEU A 105 8.67 -4.30 -0.72
C LEU A 105 8.98 -5.39 0.31
N ALA A 106 9.56 -5.00 1.44
CA ALA A 106 9.88 -5.94 2.50
C ALA A 106 8.64 -6.64 3.06
N SER A 107 7.55 -5.89 3.26
CA SER A 107 6.29 -6.44 3.74
C SER A 107 5.68 -7.42 2.72
N ALA A 108 5.73 -7.08 1.43
CA ALA A 108 5.21 -7.93 0.37
C ALA A 108 5.96 -9.25 0.31
N ILE A 109 7.28 -9.23 0.43
CA ILE A 109 8.10 -10.44 0.42
C ILE A 109 7.79 -11.30 1.66
N GLU A 110 7.74 -10.69 2.84
CA GLU A 110 7.46 -11.40 4.08
C GLU A 110 6.10 -12.08 4.07
N HIS A 111 5.06 -11.40 3.58
CA HIS A 111 3.69 -11.90 3.57
C HIS A 111 3.29 -12.56 2.26
N LYS A 112 4.19 -12.65 1.30
CA LYS A 112 3.90 -13.18 -0.06
C LYS A 112 2.71 -12.45 -0.69
N ALA A 113 2.70 -11.13 -0.56
CA ALA A 113 1.61 -10.28 -1.01
C ALA A 113 1.89 -9.67 -2.38
N ILE A 114 0.81 -9.41 -3.13
CA ILE A 114 0.86 -8.65 -4.38
C ILE A 114 0.86 -7.17 -4.01
N ILE A 115 1.80 -6.40 -4.54
CA ILE A 115 1.84 -4.96 -4.33
C ILE A 115 0.86 -4.28 -5.28
N VAL A 116 -0.01 -3.44 -4.74
CA VAL A 116 -0.93 -2.60 -5.51
C VAL A 116 -0.38 -1.18 -5.53
N THR A 117 0.05 -0.71 -6.69
CA THR A 117 0.71 0.59 -6.85
C THR A 117 0.53 1.14 -8.26
N GLY A 118 0.66 2.45 -8.40
CA GLY A 118 0.82 3.12 -9.69
C GLY A 118 2.15 3.86 -9.77
N ASP A 119 3.00 3.76 -8.74
CA ASP A 119 4.28 4.45 -8.69
C ASP A 119 5.30 3.74 -9.60
N PRO A 120 5.82 4.44 -10.64
CA PRO A 120 6.75 3.83 -11.59
C PRO A 120 8.08 3.40 -10.96
N GLU A 121 8.45 3.88 -9.77
CA GLU A 121 9.65 3.43 -9.07
C GLU A 121 9.63 1.92 -8.81
N PHE A 122 8.45 1.33 -8.64
CA PHE A 122 8.32 -0.11 -8.39
C PHE A 122 8.76 -0.97 -9.58
N LYS A 123 8.93 -0.39 -10.77
CA LYS A 123 9.53 -1.11 -11.91
C LYS A 123 10.94 -1.57 -11.59
N ASN A 124 11.65 -0.85 -10.72
CA ASN A 124 13.03 -1.20 -10.34
C ASN A 124 13.12 -2.48 -9.52
N VAL A 125 12.02 -2.96 -8.97
CA VAL A 125 11.95 -4.16 -8.10
C VAL A 125 10.91 -5.17 -8.57
N GLU A 126 10.33 -5.02 -9.77
CA GLU A 126 9.28 -5.92 -10.26
C GLU A 126 9.75 -7.35 -10.46
N HIS A 127 11.05 -7.58 -10.55
CA HIS A 127 11.64 -8.92 -10.63
C HIS A 127 11.62 -9.66 -9.28
N LEU A 128 11.33 -8.97 -8.18
CA LEU A 128 11.33 -9.53 -6.82
C LEU A 128 9.93 -9.88 -6.31
N VAL A 129 8.90 -9.25 -6.84
CA VAL A 129 7.53 -9.33 -6.33
C VAL A 129 6.52 -9.27 -7.47
N ASN A 130 5.29 -9.69 -7.17
CA ASN A 130 4.17 -9.49 -8.10
C ASN A 130 3.55 -8.12 -7.85
N ILE A 131 3.25 -7.41 -8.93
CA ILE A 131 2.67 -6.07 -8.86
C ILE A 131 1.38 -6.01 -9.64
N MET A 132 0.35 -5.46 -9.02
CA MET A 132 -0.90 -5.08 -9.66
C MET A 132 -0.87 -3.58 -9.89
N TRP A 133 -0.68 -3.19 -11.14
CA TRP A 133 -0.58 -1.78 -11.52
C TRP A 133 -1.97 -1.12 -11.60
N VAL A 134 -2.12 0.02 -10.97
CA VAL A 134 -3.37 0.79 -10.97
C VAL A 134 -3.22 2.24 -11.42
#